data_eaaeaa4735fc808e88b0f0a89f345711
#
_entry.id   eaaeaa4735fc808e88b0f0a89f345711
#
_cell.length_a   1.000
_cell.length_b   1.000
_cell.length_c   1.000
_cell.angle_alpha   90.00
_cell.angle_beta   90.00
_cell.angle_gamma   90.00
#
_symmetry.space_group_name_H-M   'P 1'
#
loop_
_entity.id
_entity.type
_entity.pdbx_description
1 polymer ?
#
loop_
_entity_poly.entity_id
_entity_poly.type
_entity_poly.pdbx_seq_one_letter_code
_entity_poly.pdbx_strand_id
1 'polypeptide(L)'
;MSAVPNQTNSVAAIAPKFTILVDGACPLCRHESRYMAKLDRGRGLLRIVDIAAAGFDPTTFNRTMDQLMGSIHGVKASGEIISGVEVFREAYGAVGRGWMLNWTAWPMLKPFADWMYVFFCKVRLKLPGRHEPACAVGVCKVPGVKA
;
A
#
# COMPACT_ATOMS: atom_id res chain seq x y z
N MET A 1 -12.55 4.50 -17.23
CA MET A 1 -11.77 3.30 -16.81
C MET A 1 -10.28 3.61 -16.96
N SER A 2 -9.67 4.20 -15.95
CA SER A 2 -8.24 4.52 -16.01
C SER A 2 -7.49 3.54 -15.12
N ALA A 3 -6.92 2.51 -15.75
CA ALA A 3 -5.98 1.62 -15.11
C ALA A 3 -4.81 2.42 -14.53
N VAL A 4 -4.41 2.11 -13.32
CA VAL A 4 -3.12 2.57 -12.79
C VAL A 4 -2.07 1.97 -13.72
N PRO A 5 -1.22 2.76 -14.39
CA PRO A 5 -0.25 2.19 -15.31
C PRO A 5 0.72 1.30 -14.52
N ASN A 6 0.73 0.03 -14.88
CA ASN A 6 1.79 -0.90 -14.51
C ASN A 6 3.04 -0.40 -15.22
N GLN A 7 3.89 0.35 -14.51
CA GLN A 7 5.15 0.83 -15.07
C GLN A 7 6.18 -0.28 -15.04
N THR A 8 6.05 -1.19 -15.99
CA THR A 8 7.18 -1.96 -16.51
C THR A 8 7.78 -1.15 -17.66
N ASN A 9 8.63 -0.18 -17.38
CA ASN A 9 9.51 0.38 -18.40
C ASN A 9 10.92 0.51 -17.84
N SER A 10 11.80 -0.25 -18.44
CA SER A 10 13.23 -0.26 -18.28
C SER A 10 13.83 1.10 -18.69
N VAL A 11 14.12 1.89 -17.69
CA VAL A 11 15.22 2.87 -17.73
C VAL A 11 16.12 2.45 -16.58
N ALA A 12 17.44 2.46 -16.74
CA ALA A 12 18.44 1.98 -15.77
C ALA A 12 17.97 2.24 -14.33
N ALA A 13 17.38 1.20 -13.71
CA ALA A 13 16.51 1.39 -12.57
C ALA A 13 17.38 1.61 -11.33
N ILE A 14 17.43 2.85 -10.88
CA ILE A 14 17.76 3.13 -9.48
C ILE A 14 16.81 2.24 -8.66
N ALA A 15 17.37 1.30 -7.90
CA ALA A 15 16.54 0.44 -7.04
C ALA A 15 15.68 1.33 -6.13
N PRO A 16 14.37 1.08 -6.05
CA PRO A 16 13.49 1.93 -5.26
C PRO A 16 13.93 1.93 -3.79
N LYS A 17 13.91 3.09 -3.16
CA LYS A 17 14.19 3.20 -1.72
C LYS A 17 13.14 2.49 -0.88
N PHE A 18 11.91 2.46 -1.39
CA PHE A 18 10.80 1.84 -0.71
C PHE A 18 9.77 1.31 -1.71
N THR A 19 9.23 0.12 -1.43
CA THR A 19 8.11 -0.45 -2.18
C THR A 19 6.88 -0.49 -1.28
N ILE A 20 5.76 0.09 -1.74
CA ILE A 20 4.49 0.08 -1.01
C ILE A 20 3.51 -0.86 -1.71
N LEU A 21 2.86 -1.72 -0.93
CA LEU A 21 1.81 -2.64 -1.38
C LEU A 21 0.46 -2.00 -1.09
N VAL A 22 -0.29 -1.65 -2.12
CA VAL A 22 -1.56 -0.93 -2.02
C VAL A 22 -2.71 -1.76 -2.54
N ASP A 23 -3.88 -1.61 -1.95
CA ASP A 23 -5.11 -2.21 -2.42
C ASP A 23 -5.75 -1.32 -3.50
N GLY A 24 -5.51 -1.64 -4.76
CA GLY A 24 -6.08 -0.90 -5.91
C GLY A 24 -7.59 -1.02 -6.04
N ALA A 25 -8.24 -1.97 -5.37
CA ALA A 25 -9.68 -2.06 -5.30
C ALA A 25 -10.30 -1.00 -4.36
N CYS A 26 -9.51 -0.47 -3.42
CA CYS A 26 -9.95 0.55 -2.49
C CYS A 26 -9.81 1.95 -3.10
N PRO A 27 -10.89 2.76 -3.22
CA PRO A 27 -10.82 4.09 -3.84
C PRO A 27 -9.89 5.05 -3.08
N LEU A 28 -9.84 4.93 -1.76
CA LEU A 28 -8.99 5.77 -0.91
C LEU A 28 -7.51 5.41 -1.05
N CYS A 29 -7.19 4.11 -1.09
CA CYS A 29 -5.82 3.65 -1.30
C CYS A 29 -5.30 4.04 -2.69
N ARG A 30 -6.17 4.02 -3.71
CA ARG A 30 -5.84 4.53 -5.05
C ARG A 30 -5.57 6.03 -5.06
N HIS A 31 -6.34 6.80 -4.32
CA HIS A 31 -6.13 8.25 -4.22
C HIS A 31 -4.77 8.54 -3.59
N GLU A 32 -4.48 7.90 -2.47
CA GLU A 32 -3.22 8.07 -1.74
C GLU A 32 -2.01 7.62 -2.57
N SER A 33 -2.09 6.46 -3.23
CA SER A 33 -1.01 5.97 -4.08
C SER A 33 -0.71 6.91 -5.26
N ARG A 34 -1.74 7.49 -5.87
CA ARG A 34 -1.57 8.51 -6.92
C ARG A 34 -0.91 9.78 -6.39
N TYR A 35 -1.26 10.19 -5.18
CA TYR A 35 -0.63 11.33 -4.53
C TYR A 35 0.85 11.08 -4.26
N MET A 36 1.19 9.92 -3.71
CA MET A 36 2.59 9.50 -3.51
C MET A 36 3.37 9.44 -4.81
N ALA A 37 2.78 8.89 -5.88
CA ALA A 37 3.40 8.86 -7.21
C ALA A 37 3.70 10.27 -7.75
N LYS A 38 2.79 11.23 -7.52
CA LYS A 38 3.03 12.64 -7.88
C LYS A 38 4.18 13.24 -7.06
N LEU A 39 4.31 12.90 -5.79
CA LEU A 39 5.41 13.35 -4.93
C LEU A 39 6.76 12.75 -5.38
N ASP A 40 6.76 11.52 -5.87
CA ASP A 40 7.96 10.90 -6.43
C ASP A 40 8.47 11.60 -7.69
N ARG A 41 7.59 12.25 -8.44
CA ARG A 41 7.91 13.00 -9.66
C ARG A 41 8.69 12.18 -10.71
N GLY A 42 8.44 10.89 -10.77
CA GLY A 42 9.13 10.00 -11.71
C GLY A 42 10.60 9.70 -11.36
N ARG A 43 11.04 10.00 -10.13
CA ARG A 43 12.43 9.73 -9.68
C ARG A 43 12.68 8.23 -9.45
N GLY A 44 11.64 7.40 -9.39
CA GLY A 44 11.76 5.97 -9.13
C GLY A 44 12.17 5.61 -7.70
N LEU A 45 12.01 6.55 -6.76
CA LEU A 45 12.35 6.33 -5.35
C LEU A 45 11.31 5.47 -4.63
N LEU A 46 10.04 5.55 -5.10
CA LEU A 46 8.91 4.81 -4.57
C LEU A 46 8.36 3.87 -5.63
N ARG A 47 8.33 2.57 -5.33
CA ARG A 47 7.63 1.57 -6.14
C ARG A 47 6.26 1.29 -5.53
N ILE A 48 5.22 1.41 -6.34
CA ILE A 48 3.84 1.11 -5.93
C ILE A 48 3.42 -0.20 -6.58
N VAL A 49 3.00 -1.17 -5.77
CA VAL A 49 2.53 -2.49 -6.21
C VAL A 49 1.07 -2.62 -5.80
N ASP A 50 0.22 -2.91 -6.77
CA ASP A 50 -1.21 -3.15 -6.55
C ASP A 50 -1.47 -4.62 -6.23
N ILE A 51 -1.89 -4.90 -5.00
CA ILE A 51 -2.20 -6.27 -4.56
C ILE A 51 -3.53 -6.79 -5.12
N ALA A 52 -4.37 -5.91 -5.67
CA ALA A 52 -5.62 -6.29 -6.33
C ALA A 52 -5.45 -6.53 -7.84
N ALA A 53 -4.24 -6.34 -8.38
CA ALA A 53 -3.96 -6.57 -9.79
C ALA A 53 -4.05 -8.06 -10.15
N ALA A 54 -4.53 -8.34 -11.35
CA ALA A 54 -4.54 -9.71 -11.88
C ALA A 54 -3.10 -10.27 -11.94
N GLY A 55 -2.90 -11.48 -11.43
CA GLY A 55 -1.59 -12.12 -11.40
C GLY A 55 -0.67 -11.69 -10.25
N PHE A 56 -1.17 -10.90 -9.30
CA PHE A 56 -0.42 -10.61 -8.07
C PHE A 56 -0.27 -11.88 -7.23
N ASP A 57 0.97 -12.19 -6.84
CA ASP A 57 1.28 -13.33 -5.97
C ASP A 57 1.78 -12.84 -4.61
N PRO A 58 0.99 -13.02 -3.54
CA PRO A 58 1.36 -12.58 -2.19
C PRO A 58 2.54 -13.37 -1.62
N THR A 59 2.80 -14.58 -2.10
CA THR A 59 3.91 -15.42 -1.63
C THR A 59 5.27 -14.80 -1.93
N THR A 60 5.38 -14.00 -2.98
CA THR A 60 6.58 -13.21 -3.32
C THR A 60 7.03 -12.33 -2.15
N PHE A 61 6.09 -11.93 -1.28
CA PHE A 61 6.35 -11.10 -0.10
C PHE A 61 6.28 -11.88 1.21
N ASN A 62 6.28 -13.23 1.15
CA ASN A 62 6.13 -14.07 2.34
C ASN A 62 4.90 -13.70 3.19
N ARG A 63 3.80 -13.37 2.53
CA ARG A 63 2.53 -12.97 3.16
C ARG A 63 1.37 -13.70 2.52
N THR A 64 0.28 -13.84 3.27
CA THR A 64 -1.00 -14.28 2.72
C THR A 64 -1.78 -13.09 2.20
N MET A 65 -2.73 -13.31 1.29
CA MET A 65 -3.62 -12.25 0.82
C MET A 65 -4.41 -11.62 1.98
N ASP A 66 -4.86 -12.42 2.94
CA ASP A 66 -5.59 -11.93 4.13
C ASP A 66 -4.74 -10.96 4.97
N GLN A 67 -3.45 -11.23 5.13
CA GLN A 67 -2.53 -10.34 5.82
C GLN A 67 -2.38 -9.01 5.06
N LEU A 68 -2.21 -9.08 3.74
CA LEU A 68 -2.06 -7.90 2.89
C LEU A 68 -3.35 -7.06 2.82
N MET A 69 -4.51 -7.71 2.88
CA MET A 69 -5.81 -7.04 2.93
C MET A 69 -6.10 -6.44 4.30
N GLY A 70 -5.59 -7.04 5.38
CA GLY A 70 -5.83 -6.60 6.75
C GLY A 70 -5.13 -5.28 7.12
N SER A 71 -3.97 -5.02 6.54
CA SER A 71 -3.20 -3.79 6.77
C SER A 71 -2.35 -3.43 5.56
N ILE A 72 -1.90 -2.17 5.50
CA ILE A 72 -0.94 -1.77 4.48
C ILE A 72 0.43 -2.36 4.80
N HIS A 73 1.16 -2.79 3.78
CA HIS A 73 2.51 -3.31 3.87
C HIS A 73 3.47 -2.56 2.96
N GLY A 74 4.72 -2.59 3.32
CA GLY A 74 5.78 -2.02 2.52
C GLY A 74 7.09 -2.78 2.69
N VAL A 75 7.97 -2.66 1.71
CA VAL A 75 9.28 -3.32 1.69
C VAL A 75 10.35 -2.25 1.60
N LYS A 76 11.24 -2.23 2.56
CA LYS A 76 12.43 -1.36 2.58
C LYS A 76 13.45 -1.83 1.52
N ALA A 77 14.37 -0.97 1.16
CA ALA A 77 15.48 -1.32 0.26
C ALA A 77 16.33 -2.49 0.82
N SER A 78 16.34 -2.70 2.13
CA SER A 78 16.98 -3.83 2.80
C SER A 78 16.26 -5.18 2.59
N GLY A 79 15.03 -5.17 2.04
CA GLY A 79 14.14 -6.34 1.95
C GLY A 79 13.25 -6.54 3.19
N GLU A 80 13.40 -5.72 4.22
CA GLU A 80 12.56 -5.79 5.41
C GLU A 80 11.11 -5.40 5.09
N ILE A 81 10.16 -6.22 5.53
CA ILE A 81 8.72 -5.97 5.36
C ILE A 81 8.17 -5.33 6.63
N ILE A 82 7.56 -4.19 6.47
CA ILE A 82 6.90 -3.43 7.53
C ILE A 82 5.41 -3.28 7.26
N SER A 83 4.63 -2.96 8.27
CA SER A 83 3.17 -2.77 8.16
C SER A 83 2.67 -1.62 9.02
N GLY A 84 1.46 -1.16 8.74
CA GLY A 84 0.81 -0.12 9.53
C GLY A 84 1.28 1.30 9.21
N VAL A 85 1.23 2.18 10.20
CA VAL A 85 1.56 3.62 10.05
C VAL A 85 3.01 3.83 9.60
N GLU A 86 3.90 2.92 9.97
CA GLU A 86 5.31 2.99 9.60
C GLU A 86 5.52 2.97 8.07
N VAL A 87 4.65 2.24 7.35
CA VAL A 87 4.68 2.20 5.88
C VAL A 87 4.54 3.60 5.28
N PHE A 88 3.62 4.41 5.81
CA PHE A 88 3.44 5.78 5.36
C PHE A 88 4.64 6.65 5.68
N ARG A 89 5.23 6.52 6.89
CA ARG A 89 6.43 7.26 7.26
C ARG A 89 7.59 6.98 6.31
N GLU A 90 7.83 5.71 6.01
CA GLU A 90 8.89 5.28 5.09
C GLU A 90 8.62 5.73 3.65
N ALA A 91 7.38 5.59 3.18
CA ALA A 91 6.99 6.02 1.84
C ALA A 91 7.16 7.54 1.66
N TYR A 92 6.67 8.34 2.60
CA TYR A 92 6.86 9.80 2.56
C TYR A 92 8.32 10.21 2.78
N GLY A 93 9.06 9.46 3.59
CA GLY A 93 10.50 9.64 3.77
C GLY A 93 11.27 9.40 2.46
N ALA A 94 10.92 8.34 1.73
CA ALA A 94 11.54 8.01 0.45
C ALA A 94 11.40 9.14 -0.59
N VAL A 95 10.24 9.81 -0.61
CA VAL A 95 9.98 10.95 -1.54
C VAL A 95 10.42 12.32 -0.98
N GLY A 96 11.07 12.36 0.19
CA GLY A 96 11.58 13.58 0.81
C GLY A 96 10.54 14.39 1.59
N ARG A 97 9.43 13.77 1.97
CA ARG A 97 8.34 14.40 2.75
C ARG A 97 8.15 13.76 4.13
N GLY A 98 9.15 13.07 4.64
CA GLY A 98 9.09 12.38 5.94
C GLY A 98 8.71 13.28 7.12
N TRP A 99 9.04 14.56 7.06
CA TRP A 99 8.68 15.54 8.09
C TRP A 99 7.16 15.64 8.32
N MET A 100 6.33 15.39 7.29
CA MET A 100 4.87 15.45 7.40
C MET A 100 4.30 14.43 8.38
N LEU A 101 4.97 13.27 8.54
CA LEU A 101 4.50 12.17 9.37
C LEU A 101 5.42 11.84 10.55
N ASN A 102 6.55 12.53 10.68
CA ASN A 102 7.50 12.27 11.78
C ASN A 102 6.89 12.49 13.18
N TRP A 103 5.90 13.39 13.30
CA TRP A 103 5.18 13.59 14.55
C TRP A 103 4.40 12.33 15.00
N THR A 104 4.00 11.44 14.08
CA THR A 104 3.33 10.17 14.42
C THR A 104 4.27 9.16 15.06
N ALA A 105 5.59 9.38 14.98
CA ALA A 105 6.60 8.56 15.63
C ALA A 105 6.81 8.94 17.11
N TRP A 106 6.28 10.10 17.54
CA TRP A 106 6.44 10.55 18.91
C TRP A 106 5.75 9.59 19.88
N PRO A 107 6.43 9.18 20.98
CA PRO A 107 5.94 8.11 21.85
C PRO A 107 4.56 8.36 22.45
N MET A 108 4.18 9.63 22.65
CA MET A 108 2.85 10.00 23.15
C MET A 108 1.75 9.93 22.07
N LEU A 109 2.10 10.16 20.80
CA LEU A 109 1.14 10.20 19.68
C LEU A 109 1.07 8.89 18.91
N LYS A 110 2.11 8.05 19.02
CA LYS A 110 2.19 6.76 18.34
C LYS A 110 0.98 5.85 18.66
N PRO A 111 0.58 5.62 19.93
CA PRO A 111 -0.55 4.74 20.23
C PRO A 111 -1.87 5.29 19.67
N PHE A 112 -2.05 6.60 19.63
CA PHE A 112 -3.22 7.22 19.03
C PHE A 112 -3.23 7.06 17.50
N ALA A 113 -2.08 7.26 16.85
CA ALA A 113 -1.94 7.07 15.41
C ALA A 113 -2.17 5.61 15.02
N ASP A 114 -1.64 4.66 15.78
CA ASP A 114 -1.83 3.23 15.56
C ASP A 114 -3.31 2.83 15.77
N TRP A 115 -3.97 3.34 16.79
CA TRP A 115 -5.40 3.12 17.04
C TRP A 115 -6.28 3.66 15.91
N MET A 116 -6.01 4.89 15.49
CA MET A 116 -6.73 5.53 14.39
C MET A 116 -6.52 4.78 13.07
N TYR A 117 -5.31 4.26 12.85
CA TYR A 117 -4.99 3.42 11.70
C TYR A 117 -5.77 2.09 11.70
N VAL A 118 -5.83 1.40 12.84
CA VAL A 118 -6.62 0.15 12.98
C VAL A 118 -8.11 0.41 12.72
N PHE A 119 -8.65 1.52 13.24
CA PHE A 119 -10.00 1.95 12.96
C PHE A 119 -10.22 2.19 11.46
N PHE A 120 -9.29 2.90 10.82
CA PHE A 120 -9.31 3.15 9.38
C PHE A 120 -9.28 1.83 8.57
N CYS A 121 -8.44 0.87 8.93
CA CYS A 121 -8.39 -0.44 8.27
C CYS A 121 -9.73 -1.18 8.30
N LYS A 122 -10.45 -1.09 9.42
CA LYS A 122 -11.79 -1.69 9.55
C LYS A 122 -12.83 -0.98 8.71
N VAL A 123 -12.80 0.35 8.69
CA VAL A 123 -13.75 1.17 7.94
C VAL A 123 -13.54 1.03 6.44
N ARG A 124 -12.29 1.01 5.97
CA ARG A 124 -11.98 0.94 4.54
C ARG A 124 -12.58 -0.29 3.84
N LEU A 125 -12.69 -1.42 4.56
CA LEU A 125 -13.27 -2.65 4.01
C LEU A 125 -14.78 -2.54 3.79
N LYS A 126 -15.43 -1.55 4.43
CA LYS A 126 -16.87 -1.28 4.35
C LYS A 126 -17.22 -0.12 3.42
N LEU A 127 -16.21 0.55 2.84
CA LEU A 127 -16.44 1.72 1.99
C LEU A 127 -17.18 1.33 0.70
N PRO A 128 -18.24 2.06 0.32
CA PRO A 128 -18.89 1.91 -0.97
C PRO A 128 -17.91 2.29 -2.10
N GLY A 129 -18.04 1.62 -3.26
CA GLY A 129 -17.17 1.88 -4.42
C GLY A 129 -15.89 1.06 -4.45
N ARG A 130 -15.76 0.07 -3.57
CA ARG A 130 -14.72 -0.95 -3.68
C ARG A 130 -15.02 -1.84 -4.89
N HIS A 131 -14.10 -1.87 -5.85
CA HIS A 131 -14.14 -2.85 -6.93
C HIS A 131 -13.65 -4.20 -6.39
N GLU A 132 -14.35 -5.27 -6.75
CA GLU A 132 -13.83 -6.61 -6.43
C GLU A 132 -12.45 -6.79 -7.05
N PRO A 133 -11.47 -7.30 -6.29
CA PRO A 133 -10.17 -7.62 -6.87
C PRO A 133 -10.39 -8.64 -8.00
N ALA A 134 -9.72 -8.42 -9.12
CA ALA A 134 -9.72 -9.37 -10.23
C ALA A 134 -8.96 -10.63 -9.78
N CYS A 135 -9.65 -11.50 -9.06
CA CYS A 135 -9.10 -12.79 -8.67
C CYS A 135 -8.98 -13.67 -9.91
N ALA A 136 -7.78 -13.93 -10.36
CA ALA A 136 -7.53 -15.00 -11.31
C ALA A 136 -7.91 -16.33 -10.65
N VAL A 137 -9.03 -16.90 -11.13
CA VAL A 137 -9.48 -18.29 -10.91
C VAL A 137 -9.34 -18.81 -9.46
N GLY A 138 -10.40 -18.65 -8.68
CA GLY A 138 -10.82 -19.70 -7.77
C GLY A 138 -10.61 -19.51 -6.28
N VAL A 139 -9.82 -18.58 -5.76
CA VAL A 139 -9.65 -18.44 -4.30
C VAL A 139 -9.40 -16.98 -3.89
N CYS A 140 -10.43 -16.16 -3.93
CA CYS A 140 -10.47 -14.92 -3.17
C CYS A 140 -11.82 -14.79 -2.49
N LYS A 141 -12.03 -15.55 -1.41
CA LYS A 141 -13.07 -15.21 -0.44
C LYS A 141 -12.52 -14.08 0.42
N VAL A 142 -12.96 -12.87 0.16
CA VAL A 142 -12.74 -11.76 1.10
C VAL A 142 -13.54 -12.07 2.36
N PRO A 143 -12.92 -12.22 3.54
CA PRO A 143 -13.68 -12.44 4.77
C PRO A 143 -14.55 -11.21 5.01
N GLY A 144 -15.87 -11.39 4.98
CA GLY A 144 -16.84 -10.36 5.38
C GLY A 144 -17.68 -9.71 4.31
N VAL A 145 -17.56 -10.08 3.03
CA VAL A 145 -18.54 -9.68 2.01
C VAL A 145 -19.55 -10.79 1.85
N LYS A 146 -20.74 -10.60 2.41
CA LYS A 146 -21.90 -11.42 2.07
C LYS A 146 -22.28 -11.10 0.62
N ALA A 147 -22.43 -12.15 -0.17
CA ALA A 147 -22.99 -12.08 -1.51
C ALA A 147 -24.39 -11.46 -1.50
#